data_d21cf9f544ba7024e15a5eae5ad217c1
#
_entry.id   d21cf9f544ba7024e15a5eae5ad217c1
#
_cell.length_a   1.000
_cell.length_b   1.000
_cell.length_c   1.000
_cell.angle_alpha   90.00
_cell.angle_beta   90.00
_cell.angle_gamma   90.00
#
_symmetry.space_group_name_H-M   'P 1'
#
loop_
_entity.id
_entity.type
_entity.pdbx_description
1 polymer ?
#
loop_
_entity_poly.entity_id
_entity_poly.type
_entity_poly.pdbx_seq_one_letter_code
_entity_poly.pdbx_strand_id
1 'polypeptide(L)'
;MPIAVNFFLHYGYIVLFLWIMAEQLGVPIPSIPLLVTAGTISATSVIHGQRMSLWPLLLCAMAACAVSDTAWFYLGRRFGGSVIRMLCKFSLETDTCVRRTEDVFSKRGPVALLFAKFMPGLNTVAAPIAGESGMPYSQFISYDMAGAALWSGTFLLAGRFFGDALKRHPELWQWTGRFAGVIFVAAVVAFLVYRLVKQRRFLTQVRNARLDPEELKEMMDSGKDLFIVDLRHPLDYLPDPRTLPGAIRVLPDEIMKRSKEIPRDKDVVLYCTCPSEQTSGRVALQMRKAGIYRVRPLRGGFEGWRDRGLPLVDYVPPAALVNENRLPDAAPVRIATQP
;
A
#
# COMPACT_ATOMS: atom_id res chain seq x y z
N MET A 1 8.70 -33.91 16.93
CA MET A 1 9.19 -33.54 15.60
C MET A 1 8.86 -34.50 14.45
N PRO A 2 8.77 -35.84 14.59
CA PRO A 2 8.47 -36.74 13.46
C PRO A 2 7.10 -36.52 12.81
N ILE A 3 6.07 -36.13 13.60
CA ILE A 3 4.70 -35.96 13.09
C ILE A 3 4.58 -34.77 12.13
N ALA A 4 5.16 -33.60 12.48
CA ALA A 4 5.09 -32.42 11.63
C ALA A 4 5.87 -32.59 10.33
N VAL A 5 7.03 -33.26 10.37
CA VAL A 5 7.83 -33.57 9.18
C VAL A 5 7.12 -34.57 8.28
N ASN A 6 6.51 -35.62 8.86
CA ASN A 6 5.73 -36.59 8.11
C ASN A 6 4.50 -35.97 7.45
N PHE A 7 3.78 -35.10 8.15
CA PHE A 7 2.65 -34.38 7.61
C PHE A 7 3.10 -33.48 6.43
N PHE A 8 4.21 -32.75 6.59
CA PHE A 8 4.73 -31.87 5.53
C PHE A 8 5.22 -32.67 4.32
N LEU A 9 5.76 -33.85 4.51
CA LEU A 9 6.19 -34.72 3.38
C LEU A 9 5.01 -35.32 2.61
N HIS A 10 3.88 -35.60 3.29
CA HIS A 10 2.67 -36.08 2.63
C HIS A 10 1.82 -35.04 1.98
N TYR A 11 1.68 -33.87 2.64
CA TYR A 11 0.78 -32.80 2.23
C TYR A 11 1.51 -31.48 1.89
N GLY A 12 2.83 -31.46 1.95
CA GLY A 12 3.63 -30.22 1.87
C GLY A 12 3.42 -29.43 0.59
N TYR A 13 3.21 -30.08 -0.54
CA TYR A 13 2.89 -29.40 -1.80
C TYR A 13 1.53 -28.70 -1.73
N ILE A 14 0.51 -29.35 -1.18
CA ILE A 14 -0.83 -28.79 -1.03
C ILE A 14 -0.81 -27.65 -0.01
N VAL A 15 -0.12 -27.84 1.11
CA VAL A 15 0.02 -26.81 2.15
C VAL A 15 0.75 -25.61 1.58
N LEU A 16 1.86 -25.81 0.85
CA LEU A 16 2.62 -24.76 0.21
C LEU A 16 1.76 -23.97 -0.80
N PHE A 17 1.03 -24.69 -1.65
CA PHE A 17 0.13 -24.11 -2.64
C PHE A 17 -0.92 -23.21 -1.99
N LEU A 18 -1.69 -23.77 -1.04
CA LEU A 18 -2.77 -23.06 -0.38
C LEU A 18 -2.27 -21.87 0.45
N TRP A 19 -1.13 -22.02 1.10
CA TRP A 19 -0.53 -20.96 1.90
C TRP A 19 -0.08 -19.78 1.04
N ILE A 20 0.67 -20.06 -0.03
CA ILE A 20 1.12 -19.02 -0.97
C ILE A 20 -0.10 -18.37 -1.65
N MET A 21 -1.07 -19.18 -2.09
CA MET A 21 -2.29 -18.66 -2.70
C MET A 21 -3.04 -17.72 -1.75
N ALA A 22 -3.19 -18.09 -0.47
CA ALA A 22 -3.85 -17.27 0.54
C ALA A 22 -3.10 -15.94 0.77
N GLU A 23 -1.76 -15.96 0.88
CA GLU A 23 -0.95 -14.74 0.98
C GLU A 23 -1.13 -13.85 -0.23
N GLN A 24 -1.04 -14.40 -1.44
CA GLN A 24 -1.19 -13.64 -2.68
C GLN A 24 -2.62 -13.09 -2.86
N LEU A 25 -3.64 -13.76 -2.30
CA LEU A 25 -5.00 -13.24 -2.24
C LEU A 25 -5.19 -12.12 -1.20
N GLY A 26 -4.15 -11.80 -0.41
CA GLY A 26 -4.15 -10.67 0.52
C GLY A 26 -4.28 -11.05 2.00
N VAL A 27 -4.27 -12.35 2.34
CA VAL A 27 -4.19 -12.77 3.75
C VAL A 27 -2.80 -12.40 4.29
N PRO A 28 -2.67 -11.71 5.43
CA PRO A 28 -1.39 -11.22 5.94
C PRO A 28 -0.57 -12.33 6.63
N ILE A 29 -0.32 -13.43 5.92
CA ILE A 29 0.52 -14.55 6.36
C ILE A 29 1.82 -14.56 5.57
N PRO A 30 2.99 -14.60 6.22
CA PRO A 30 4.26 -14.61 5.50
C PRO A 30 4.55 -16.00 4.92
N SER A 31 4.83 -16.11 3.62
CA SER A 31 5.19 -17.37 2.95
C SER A 31 6.70 -17.61 2.89
N ILE A 32 7.51 -16.59 3.06
CA ILE A 32 8.98 -16.70 3.03
C ILE A 32 9.49 -17.76 4.00
N PRO A 33 9.07 -17.82 5.28
CA PRO A 33 9.50 -18.87 6.19
C PRO A 33 9.11 -20.27 5.74
N LEU A 34 7.93 -20.41 5.12
CA LEU A 34 7.47 -21.69 4.61
C LEU A 34 8.31 -22.16 3.42
N LEU A 35 8.66 -21.25 2.48
CA LEU A 35 9.54 -21.54 1.36
C LEU A 35 10.95 -21.94 1.84
N VAL A 36 11.53 -21.21 2.78
CA VAL A 36 12.83 -21.54 3.38
C VAL A 36 12.78 -22.91 4.08
N THR A 37 11.71 -23.18 4.85
CA THR A 37 11.52 -24.47 5.50
C THR A 37 11.39 -25.61 4.50
N ALA A 38 10.61 -25.42 3.43
CA ALA A 38 10.47 -26.40 2.35
C ALA A 38 11.81 -26.70 1.66
N GLY A 39 12.58 -25.65 1.38
CA GLY A 39 13.94 -25.78 0.84
C GLY A 39 14.89 -26.56 1.79
N THR A 40 14.84 -26.26 3.09
CA THR A 40 15.63 -26.96 4.11
C THR A 40 15.24 -28.44 4.20
N ILE A 41 13.95 -28.76 4.21
CA ILE A 41 13.47 -30.16 4.23
C ILE A 41 13.92 -30.90 2.97
N SER A 42 13.90 -30.26 1.80
CA SER A 42 14.39 -30.86 0.56
C SER A 42 15.86 -31.28 0.61
N ALA A 43 16.66 -30.55 1.39
CA ALA A 43 18.07 -30.86 1.60
C ALA A 43 18.29 -31.93 2.67
N THR A 44 17.52 -31.90 3.77
CA THR A 44 17.82 -32.65 4.99
C THR A 44 17.07 -33.98 5.11
N SER A 45 15.84 -34.06 4.57
CA SER A 45 14.97 -35.19 4.82
C SER A 45 14.98 -36.21 3.68
N VAL A 46 15.31 -37.46 4.03
CA VAL A 46 15.06 -38.64 3.19
C VAL A 46 14.13 -39.52 3.97
N ILE A 47 12.86 -39.64 3.56
CA ILE A 47 11.90 -40.55 4.17
C ILE A 47 11.44 -41.52 3.10
N HIS A 48 11.51 -42.83 3.41
CA HIS A 48 11.20 -43.94 2.51
C HIS A 48 12.01 -43.89 1.17
N GLY A 49 13.25 -43.40 1.21
CA GLY A 49 14.10 -43.31 0.01
C GLY A 49 13.76 -42.17 -0.94
N GLN A 50 12.71 -41.37 -0.67
CA GLN A 50 12.32 -40.24 -1.50
C GLN A 50 12.78 -38.91 -0.89
N ARG A 51 13.34 -38.04 -1.73
CA ARG A 51 13.66 -36.64 -1.37
C ARG A 51 12.62 -35.73 -1.97
N MET A 52 12.16 -34.71 -1.21
CA MET A 52 11.40 -33.64 -1.81
C MET A 52 12.27 -32.93 -2.84
N SER A 53 11.85 -32.97 -4.10
CA SER A 53 12.54 -32.26 -5.17
C SER A 53 12.22 -30.78 -5.14
N LEU A 54 13.21 -29.93 -5.44
CA LEU A 54 13.01 -28.47 -5.52
C LEU A 54 12.11 -28.08 -6.70
N TRP A 55 12.15 -28.83 -7.81
CA TRP A 55 11.36 -28.50 -8.99
C TRP A 55 9.85 -28.55 -8.76
N PRO A 56 9.27 -29.59 -8.18
CA PRO A 56 7.84 -29.60 -7.84
C PRO A 56 7.46 -28.52 -6.84
N LEU A 57 8.34 -28.19 -5.86
CA LEU A 57 8.10 -27.08 -4.92
C LEU A 57 8.03 -25.75 -5.63
N LEU A 58 8.99 -25.51 -6.55
CA LEU A 58 9.03 -24.30 -7.36
C LEU A 58 7.78 -24.16 -8.24
N LEU A 59 7.44 -25.25 -8.97
CA LEU A 59 6.26 -25.27 -9.84
C LEU A 59 4.97 -25.08 -9.04
N CYS A 60 4.87 -25.65 -7.86
CA CYS A 60 3.73 -25.49 -6.97
C CYS A 60 3.57 -24.05 -6.49
N ALA A 61 4.68 -23.40 -6.10
CA ALA A 61 4.68 -22.00 -5.72
C ALA A 61 4.31 -21.08 -6.89
N MET A 62 4.86 -21.33 -8.07
CA MET A 62 4.51 -20.59 -9.29
C MET A 62 3.04 -20.78 -9.67
N ALA A 63 2.49 -21.99 -9.57
CA ALA A 63 1.08 -22.25 -9.86
C ALA A 63 0.16 -21.49 -8.89
N ALA A 64 0.50 -21.45 -7.60
CA ALA A 64 -0.25 -20.68 -6.62
C ALA A 64 -0.26 -19.17 -6.95
N CYS A 65 0.90 -18.60 -7.34
CA CYS A 65 1.00 -17.23 -7.82
C CYS A 65 0.18 -17.03 -9.09
N ALA A 66 0.31 -17.92 -10.09
CA ALA A 66 -0.42 -17.80 -11.35
C ALA A 66 -1.93 -17.70 -11.15
N VAL A 67 -2.50 -18.54 -10.28
CA VAL A 67 -3.95 -18.55 -10.00
C VAL A 67 -4.38 -17.25 -9.32
N SER A 68 -3.71 -16.86 -8.25
CA SER A 68 -4.08 -15.66 -7.46
C SER A 68 -3.84 -14.36 -8.23
N ASP A 69 -2.70 -14.22 -8.91
CA ASP A 69 -2.34 -12.99 -9.61
C ASP A 69 -3.16 -12.82 -10.89
N THR A 70 -3.51 -13.93 -11.57
CA THR A 70 -4.46 -13.89 -12.69
C THR A 70 -5.84 -13.42 -12.23
N ALA A 71 -6.33 -13.90 -11.09
CA ALA A 71 -7.60 -13.43 -10.53
C ALA A 71 -7.55 -11.92 -10.25
N TRP A 72 -6.50 -11.43 -9.59
CA TRP A 72 -6.31 -10.00 -9.34
C TRP A 72 -6.15 -9.17 -10.61
N PHE A 73 -5.45 -9.69 -11.63
CA PHE A 73 -5.31 -9.04 -12.93
C PHE A 73 -6.67 -8.79 -13.59
N TYR A 74 -7.53 -9.82 -13.66
CA TYR A 74 -8.87 -9.67 -14.26
C TYR A 74 -9.81 -8.82 -13.40
N LEU A 75 -9.71 -8.89 -12.07
CA LEU A 75 -10.45 -7.99 -11.19
C LEU A 75 -10.03 -6.53 -11.41
N GLY A 76 -8.73 -6.26 -11.50
CA GLY A 76 -8.20 -4.94 -11.81
C GLY A 76 -8.67 -4.44 -13.17
N ARG A 77 -8.65 -5.31 -14.19
CA ARG A 77 -9.11 -4.99 -15.56
C ARG A 77 -10.60 -4.65 -15.63
N ARG A 78 -11.43 -5.33 -14.82
CA ARG A 78 -12.88 -5.15 -14.83
C ARG A 78 -13.37 -4.01 -13.94
N PHE A 79 -12.76 -3.84 -12.77
CA PHE A 79 -13.22 -2.91 -11.75
C PHE A 79 -12.27 -1.73 -11.51
N GLY A 80 -11.09 -1.74 -12.15
CA GLY A 80 -10.12 -0.64 -12.14
C GLY A 80 -9.74 -0.18 -10.73
N GLY A 81 -9.62 1.14 -10.56
CA GLY A 81 -9.22 1.77 -9.31
C GLY A 81 -10.05 1.41 -8.07
N SER A 82 -11.26 0.85 -8.24
CA SER A 82 -12.07 0.40 -7.10
C SER A 82 -11.44 -0.78 -6.38
N VAL A 83 -10.84 -1.73 -7.12
CA VAL A 83 -10.12 -2.88 -6.55
C VAL A 83 -8.86 -2.40 -5.83
N ILE A 84 -8.13 -1.50 -6.46
CA ILE A 84 -6.89 -0.95 -5.89
C ILE A 84 -7.20 -0.17 -4.61
N ARG A 85 -8.24 0.65 -4.61
CA ARG A 85 -8.72 1.35 -3.40
C ARG A 85 -9.12 0.36 -2.29
N MET A 86 -9.81 -0.73 -2.63
CA MET A 86 -10.19 -1.76 -1.65
C MET A 86 -8.96 -2.44 -1.03
N LEU A 87 -7.99 -2.86 -1.85
CA LEU A 87 -6.75 -3.46 -1.37
C LEU A 87 -5.92 -2.50 -0.53
N CYS A 88 -5.82 -1.26 -0.98
CA CYS A 88 -5.09 -0.24 -0.25
C CYS A 88 -5.79 0.19 1.06
N LYS A 89 -7.11 -0.01 1.19
CA LYS A 89 -7.85 0.24 2.45
C LYS A 89 -7.33 -0.61 3.61
N PHE A 90 -6.80 -1.79 3.32
CA PHE A 90 -6.14 -2.64 4.32
C PHE A 90 -4.65 -2.30 4.51
N SER A 91 -4.08 -1.44 3.68
CA SER A 91 -2.71 -0.93 3.83
C SER A 91 -2.69 0.25 4.80
N LEU A 92 -1.60 0.38 5.57
CA LEU A 92 -1.40 1.52 6.49
C LEU A 92 -1.14 2.85 5.77
N GLU A 93 -0.83 2.80 4.47
CA GLU A 93 -0.46 3.95 3.66
C GLU A 93 -1.11 3.85 2.28
N THR A 94 -2.43 4.02 2.26
CA THR A 94 -3.27 3.82 1.08
C THR A 94 -2.78 4.60 -0.15
N ASP A 95 -2.49 5.89 0.00
CA ASP A 95 -2.04 6.73 -1.11
C ASP A 95 -0.60 6.47 -1.54
N THR A 96 0.28 6.19 -0.59
CA THR A 96 1.67 5.84 -0.89
C THR A 96 1.73 4.49 -1.62
N CYS A 97 0.82 3.57 -1.30
CA CYS A 97 0.70 2.28 -1.96
C CYS A 97 0.35 2.45 -3.44
N VAL A 98 -0.74 3.17 -3.75
CA VAL A 98 -1.18 3.40 -5.13
C VAL A 98 -0.13 4.17 -5.93
N ARG A 99 0.31 5.33 -5.43
CA ARG A 99 1.28 6.20 -6.12
C ARG A 99 2.62 5.52 -6.38
N ARG A 100 3.17 4.85 -5.36
CA ARG A 100 4.46 4.17 -5.50
C ARG A 100 4.40 3.08 -6.54
N THR A 101 3.25 2.42 -6.66
CA THR A 101 3.05 1.36 -7.64
C THR A 101 2.85 1.93 -9.03
N GLU A 102 2.02 2.96 -9.20
CA GLU A 102 1.84 3.67 -10.46
C GLU A 102 3.15 4.29 -10.96
N ASP A 103 3.93 4.95 -10.09
CA ASP A 103 5.25 5.49 -10.41
C ASP A 103 6.24 4.41 -10.86
N VAL A 104 6.21 3.23 -10.24
CA VAL A 104 7.09 2.11 -10.62
C VAL A 104 6.67 1.53 -11.95
N PHE A 105 5.34 1.36 -12.17
CA PHE A 105 4.82 0.86 -13.45
C PHE A 105 5.00 1.85 -14.59
N SER A 106 4.79 3.15 -14.38
CA SER A 106 4.99 4.17 -15.41
C SER A 106 6.45 4.30 -15.83
N LYS A 107 7.40 4.12 -14.88
CA LYS A 107 8.84 4.25 -15.14
C LYS A 107 9.49 2.98 -15.66
N ARG A 108 9.05 1.79 -15.21
CA ARG A 108 9.69 0.49 -15.49
C ARG A 108 8.82 -0.46 -16.31
N GLY A 109 7.56 -0.12 -16.54
CA GLY A 109 6.63 -0.95 -17.31
C GLY A 109 6.51 -2.37 -16.74
N PRO A 110 6.42 -3.41 -17.62
CA PRO A 110 6.25 -4.80 -17.20
C PRO A 110 7.38 -5.36 -16.35
N VAL A 111 8.60 -4.80 -16.46
CA VAL A 111 9.78 -5.23 -15.68
C VAL A 111 9.55 -5.05 -14.17
N ALA A 112 8.65 -4.14 -13.78
CA ALA A 112 8.26 -3.96 -12.39
C ALA A 112 7.71 -5.25 -11.74
N LEU A 113 7.03 -6.10 -12.52
CA LEU A 113 6.46 -7.38 -12.05
C LEU A 113 7.54 -8.37 -11.59
N LEU A 114 8.73 -8.36 -12.21
CA LEU A 114 9.84 -9.24 -11.81
C LEU A 114 10.24 -9.05 -10.34
N PHE A 115 10.19 -7.81 -9.86
CA PHE A 115 10.65 -7.45 -8.53
C PHE A 115 9.50 -7.18 -7.55
N ALA A 116 8.26 -7.13 -8.03
CA ALA A 116 7.09 -6.82 -7.22
C ALA A 116 6.95 -7.75 -6.01
N LYS A 117 7.24 -9.05 -6.19
CA LYS A 117 7.11 -10.08 -5.14
C LYS A 117 8.12 -9.92 -3.99
N PHE A 118 9.23 -9.20 -4.21
CA PHE A 118 10.21 -8.87 -3.17
C PHE A 118 9.84 -7.63 -2.35
N MET A 119 8.89 -6.83 -2.83
CA MET A 119 8.51 -5.57 -2.18
C MET A 119 7.17 -5.72 -1.45
N PRO A 120 7.15 -5.69 -0.10
CA PRO A 120 5.91 -5.72 0.66
C PRO A 120 4.96 -4.59 0.25
N GLY A 121 3.70 -4.93 -0.02
CA GLY A 121 2.69 -3.98 -0.49
C GLY A 121 2.63 -3.82 -2.02
N LEU A 122 3.75 -3.89 -2.74
CA LEU A 122 3.75 -3.91 -4.20
C LEU A 122 3.24 -5.25 -4.73
N ASN A 123 3.58 -6.32 -4.06
CA ASN A 123 3.17 -7.68 -4.41
C ASN A 123 1.64 -7.83 -4.60
N THR A 124 0.84 -7.28 -3.68
CA THR A 124 -0.62 -7.40 -3.72
C THR A 124 -1.32 -6.49 -4.74
N VAL A 125 -0.70 -5.36 -5.11
CA VAL A 125 -1.32 -4.37 -6.00
C VAL A 125 -0.76 -4.39 -7.43
N ALA A 126 0.37 -5.08 -7.66
CA ALA A 126 1.01 -5.13 -8.97
C ALA A 126 0.12 -5.78 -10.04
N ALA A 127 -0.51 -6.91 -9.72
CA ALA A 127 -1.38 -7.63 -10.65
C ALA A 127 -2.64 -6.83 -11.03
N PRO A 128 -3.43 -6.27 -10.07
CA PRO A 128 -4.59 -5.46 -10.44
C PRO A 128 -4.21 -4.17 -11.20
N ILE A 129 -3.08 -3.52 -10.89
CA ILE A 129 -2.61 -2.34 -11.65
C ILE A 129 -2.22 -2.72 -13.08
N ALA A 130 -1.54 -3.85 -13.28
CA ALA A 130 -1.24 -4.35 -14.61
C ALA A 130 -2.52 -4.61 -15.42
N GLY A 131 -3.57 -5.13 -14.78
CA GLY A 131 -4.89 -5.32 -15.39
C GLY A 131 -5.56 -4.01 -15.78
N GLU A 132 -5.59 -3.04 -14.86
CA GLU A 132 -6.17 -1.70 -15.07
C GLU A 132 -5.44 -0.91 -16.15
N SER A 133 -4.12 -0.99 -16.23
CA SER A 133 -3.31 -0.30 -17.24
C SER A 133 -3.52 -0.81 -18.67
N GLY A 134 -4.37 -1.84 -18.86
CA GLY A 134 -4.62 -2.41 -20.19
C GLY A 134 -3.52 -3.32 -20.73
N MET A 135 -2.56 -3.73 -19.88
CA MET A 135 -1.46 -4.61 -20.28
C MET A 135 -1.99 -5.91 -20.90
N PRO A 136 -1.42 -6.42 -22.02
CA PRO A 136 -1.79 -7.72 -22.57
C PRO A 136 -1.53 -8.84 -21.56
N TYR A 137 -2.49 -9.79 -21.42
CA TYR A 137 -2.36 -10.89 -20.46
C TYR A 137 -1.09 -11.73 -20.67
N SER A 138 -0.71 -11.99 -21.93
CA SER A 138 0.50 -12.72 -22.26
C SER A 138 1.77 -12.04 -21.73
N GLN A 139 1.84 -10.73 -21.82
CA GLN A 139 2.94 -9.95 -21.27
C GLN A 139 2.93 -9.97 -19.74
N PHE A 140 1.76 -9.76 -19.13
CA PHE A 140 1.60 -9.84 -17.68
C PHE A 140 2.08 -11.18 -17.13
N ILE A 141 1.50 -12.31 -17.63
CA ILE A 141 1.80 -13.63 -17.09
C ILE A 141 3.26 -14.03 -17.27
N SER A 142 3.90 -13.63 -18.38
CA SER A 142 5.31 -13.93 -18.63
C SER A 142 6.23 -13.27 -17.60
N TYR A 143 6.05 -11.97 -17.34
CA TYR A 143 6.85 -11.25 -16.37
C TYR A 143 6.51 -11.64 -14.94
N ASP A 144 5.23 -11.88 -14.62
CA ASP A 144 4.81 -12.30 -13.29
C ASP A 144 5.34 -13.69 -12.94
N MET A 145 5.27 -14.65 -13.87
CA MET A 145 5.83 -15.99 -13.68
C MET A 145 7.35 -15.99 -13.55
N ALA A 146 8.04 -15.16 -14.32
CA ALA A 146 9.48 -14.96 -14.14
C ALA A 146 9.80 -14.37 -12.75
N GLY A 147 9.02 -13.42 -12.30
CA GLY A 147 9.11 -12.85 -10.95
C GLY A 147 8.80 -13.88 -9.85
N ALA A 148 7.77 -14.70 -10.04
CA ALA A 148 7.41 -15.79 -9.13
C ALA A 148 8.50 -16.84 -9.03
N ALA A 149 9.09 -17.24 -10.18
CA ALA A 149 10.21 -18.17 -10.22
C ALA A 149 11.45 -17.61 -9.50
N LEU A 150 11.78 -16.35 -9.77
CA LEU A 150 12.91 -15.67 -9.13
C LEU A 150 12.73 -15.58 -7.63
N TRP A 151 11.53 -15.14 -7.18
CA TRP A 151 11.22 -14.97 -5.77
C TRP A 151 11.18 -16.30 -5.02
N SER A 152 10.36 -17.27 -5.46
CA SER A 152 10.24 -18.56 -4.78
C SER A 152 11.53 -19.39 -4.91
N GLY A 153 12.21 -19.33 -6.06
CA GLY A 153 13.51 -19.97 -6.27
C GLY A 153 14.57 -19.46 -5.31
N THR A 154 14.65 -18.14 -5.10
CA THR A 154 15.60 -17.54 -4.15
C THR A 154 15.42 -18.09 -2.73
N PHE A 155 14.19 -18.14 -2.22
CA PHE A 155 13.94 -18.61 -0.85
C PHE A 155 14.02 -20.13 -0.71
N LEU A 156 13.63 -20.90 -1.73
CA LEU A 156 13.83 -22.34 -1.76
C LEU A 156 15.32 -22.73 -1.78
N LEU A 157 16.11 -22.03 -2.61
CA LEU A 157 17.56 -22.24 -2.66
C LEU A 157 18.26 -21.81 -1.36
N ALA A 158 17.89 -20.65 -0.81
CA ALA A 158 18.38 -20.21 0.49
C ALA A 158 18.09 -21.25 1.58
N GLY A 159 16.88 -21.80 1.60
CA GLY A 159 16.51 -22.88 2.51
C GLY A 159 17.34 -24.15 2.30
N ARG A 160 17.58 -24.52 1.04
CA ARG A 160 18.42 -25.69 0.71
C ARG A 160 19.87 -25.51 1.17
N PHE A 161 20.47 -24.35 0.89
CA PHE A 161 21.84 -24.04 1.35
C PHE A 161 21.91 -24.05 2.88
N PHE A 162 20.94 -23.50 3.55
CA PHE A 162 20.83 -23.52 5.00
C PHE A 162 20.71 -24.96 5.53
N GLY A 163 19.87 -25.80 4.87
CA GLY A 163 19.73 -27.21 5.21
C GLY A 163 21.02 -28.02 5.03
N ASP A 164 21.77 -27.76 3.97
CA ASP A 164 23.07 -28.42 3.74
C ASP A 164 24.15 -27.96 4.75
N ALA A 165 24.15 -26.68 5.12
CA ALA A 165 25.01 -26.17 6.19
C ALA A 165 24.67 -26.83 7.54
N LEU A 166 23.39 -27.02 7.82
CA LEU A 166 22.90 -27.64 9.04
C LEU A 166 23.27 -29.11 9.17
N LYS A 167 23.36 -29.86 8.05
CA LYS A 167 23.87 -31.24 8.03
C LYS A 167 25.35 -31.32 8.43
N ARG A 168 26.15 -30.31 8.09
CA ARG A 168 27.57 -30.26 8.41
C ARG A 168 27.81 -29.95 9.89
N HIS A 169 26.87 -29.29 10.55
CA HIS A 169 26.96 -28.84 11.94
C HIS A 169 25.69 -29.22 12.72
N PRO A 170 25.51 -30.52 13.03
CA PRO A 170 24.28 -31.02 13.67
C PRO A 170 24.04 -30.44 15.08
N GLU A 171 25.10 -29.99 15.77
CA GLU A 171 24.99 -29.29 17.03
C GLU A 171 24.23 -27.96 16.94
N LEU A 172 24.28 -27.28 15.79
CA LEU A 172 23.51 -26.05 15.55
C LEU A 172 22.00 -26.31 15.45
N TRP A 173 21.61 -27.53 15.02
CA TRP A 173 20.21 -27.92 14.90
C TRP A 173 19.47 -27.92 16.23
N GLN A 174 20.11 -28.38 17.30
CA GLN A 174 19.50 -28.47 18.62
C GLN A 174 19.19 -27.10 19.20
N TRP A 175 20.03 -26.11 18.93
CA TRP A 175 19.87 -24.74 19.37
C TRP A 175 18.98 -23.90 18.44
N THR A 176 19.22 -23.95 17.12
CA THR A 176 18.47 -23.16 16.13
C THR A 176 17.03 -23.62 16.01
N GLY A 177 16.74 -24.90 16.01
CA GLY A 177 15.38 -25.44 15.88
C GLY A 177 14.47 -25.12 17.08
N ARG A 178 15.06 -24.97 18.28
CA ARG A 178 14.33 -24.65 19.52
C ARG A 178 13.99 -23.16 19.63
N PHE A 179 14.91 -22.30 19.22
CA PHE A 179 14.78 -20.86 19.40
C PHE A 179 14.32 -20.12 18.14
N ALA A 180 14.59 -20.63 16.95
CA ALA A 180 14.21 -19.98 15.69
C ALA A 180 12.68 -19.79 15.57
N GLY A 181 11.90 -20.81 15.96
CA GLY A 181 10.43 -20.71 15.97
C GLY A 181 9.92 -19.67 16.96
N VAL A 182 10.49 -19.66 18.17
CA VAL A 182 10.11 -18.68 19.22
C VAL A 182 10.52 -17.27 18.82
N ILE A 183 11.75 -17.10 18.32
CA ILE A 183 12.24 -15.80 17.83
C ILE A 183 11.40 -15.30 16.67
N PHE A 184 11.04 -16.19 15.73
CA PHE A 184 10.19 -15.85 14.60
C PHE A 184 8.80 -15.39 15.04
N VAL A 185 8.12 -16.19 15.90
CA VAL A 185 6.82 -15.81 16.46
C VAL A 185 6.90 -14.51 17.24
N ALA A 186 7.93 -14.34 18.08
CA ALA A 186 8.15 -13.11 18.83
C ALA A 186 8.37 -11.91 17.91
N ALA A 187 9.15 -12.07 16.84
CA ALA A 187 9.38 -11.03 15.84
C ALA A 187 8.09 -10.64 15.09
N VAL A 188 7.28 -11.62 14.69
CA VAL A 188 5.98 -11.37 14.04
C VAL A 188 5.03 -10.66 15.00
N VAL A 189 4.92 -11.12 16.25
CA VAL A 189 4.08 -10.47 17.27
C VAL A 189 4.56 -9.04 17.54
N ALA A 190 5.86 -8.85 17.73
CA ALA A 190 6.45 -7.51 17.94
C ALA A 190 6.18 -6.58 16.75
N PHE A 191 6.30 -7.09 15.51
CA PHE A 191 5.98 -6.35 14.30
C PHE A 191 4.50 -5.95 14.25
N LEU A 192 3.58 -6.89 14.54
CA LEU A 192 2.15 -6.62 14.57
C LEU A 192 1.78 -5.59 15.65
N VAL A 193 2.32 -5.74 16.86
CA VAL A 193 2.12 -4.79 17.96
C VAL A 193 2.66 -3.41 17.60
N TYR A 194 3.87 -3.34 17.08
CA TYR A 194 4.45 -2.08 16.60
C TYR A 194 3.57 -1.41 15.54
N ARG A 195 3.08 -2.20 14.58
CA ARG A 195 2.17 -1.74 13.53
C ARG A 195 0.87 -1.18 14.10
N LEU A 196 0.22 -1.91 15.01
CA LEU A 196 -1.02 -1.49 15.66
C LEU A 196 -0.84 -0.22 16.51
N VAL A 197 0.24 -0.15 17.29
CA VAL A 197 0.57 1.02 18.12
C VAL A 197 0.83 2.25 17.23
N LYS A 198 1.62 2.09 16.17
CA LYS A 198 1.90 3.17 15.21
C LYS A 198 0.60 3.69 14.56
N GLN A 199 -0.28 2.78 14.14
CA GLN A 199 -1.58 3.13 13.54
C GLN A 199 -2.48 3.86 14.54
N ARG A 200 -2.61 3.35 15.77
CA ARG A 200 -3.43 3.99 16.82
C ARG A 200 -2.92 5.38 17.16
N ARG A 201 -1.60 5.55 17.34
CA ARG A 201 -0.99 6.85 17.62
C ARG A 201 -1.24 7.85 16.49
N PHE A 202 -1.09 7.42 15.24
CA PHE A 202 -1.38 8.25 14.08
C PHE A 202 -2.85 8.69 14.05
N LEU A 203 -3.79 7.76 14.17
CA LEU A 203 -5.23 8.06 14.18
C LEU A 203 -5.62 9.01 15.31
N THR A 204 -5.03 8.86 16.51
CA THR A 204 -5.30 9.76 17.63
C THR A 204 -4.79 11.17 17.35
N GLN A 205 -3.58 11.31 16.80
CA GLN A 205 -3.03 12.63 16.45
C GLN A 205 -3.85 13.34 15.38
N VAL A 206 -4.29 12.62 14.35
CA VAL A 206 -5.12 13.17 13.28
C VAL A 206 -6.49 13.55 13.83
N ARG A 207 -7.13 12.68 14.64
CA ARG A 207 -8.46 12.90 15.20
C ARG A 207 -8.55 14.18 16.04
N ASN A 208 -7.52 14.47 16.82
CA ASN A 208 -7.49 15.66 17.70
C ASN A 208 -7.24 16.97 16.92
N ALA A 209 -6.88 16.87 15.64
CA ALA A 209 -6.53 18.03 14.82
C ALA A 209 -7.56 18.30 13.70
N ARG A 210 -8.63 17.50 13.63
CA ARG A 210 -9.64 17.62 12.56
C ARG A 210 -10.46 18.90 12.69
N LEU A 211 -10.90 19.38 11.53
CA LEU A 211 -11.88 20.43 11.37
C LEU A 211 -13.19 19.81 10.89
N ASP A 212 -14.30 20.10 11.51
CA ASP A 212 -15.62 19.66 11.06
C ASP A 212 -16.07 20.45 9.82
N PRO A 213 -16.80 19.82 8.86
CA PRO A 213 -17.27 20.51 7.66
C PRO A 213 -18.16 21.72 7.97
N GLU A 214 -18.99 21.62 8.98
CA GLU A 214 -19.86 22.70 9.45
C GLU A 214 -19.02 23.89 9.98
N GLU A 215 -18.01 23.61 10.80
CA GLU A 215 -17.07 24.63 11.31
C GLU A 215 -16.32 25.32 10.16
N LEU A 216 -15.87 24.54 9.15
CA LEU A 216 -15.24 25.10 7.97
C LEU A 216 -16.21 26.03 7.21
N LYS A 217 -17.47 25.61 7.06
CA LYS A 217 -18.48 26.42 6.38
C LYS A 217 -18.72 27.74 7.11
N GLU A 218 -18.84 27.72 8.42
CA GLU A 218 -18.98 28.93 9.25
C GLU A 218 -17.76 29.85 9.12
N MET A 219 -16.54 29.29 9.10
CA MET A 219 -15.31 30.06 8.88
C MET A 219 -15.30 30.72 7.50
N MET A 220 -15.80 30.04 6.47
CA MET A 220 -15.90 30.60 5.11
C MET A 220 -16.95 31.73 5.06
N ASP A 221 -18.12 31.52 5.65
CA ASP A 221 -19.23 32.47 5.69
C ASP A 221 -18.88 33.74 6.49
N SER A 222 -18.06 33.60 7.53
CA SER A 222 -17.55 34.73 8.31
C SER A 222 -16.45 35.55 7.60
N GLY A 223 -16.07 35.17 6.36
CA GLY A 223 -15.02 35.85 5.58
C GLY A 223 -13.63 35.64 6.14
N LYS A 224 -13.39 34.60 6.93
CA LYS A 224 -12.06 34.26 7.45
C LYS A 224 -11.12 33.90 6.29
N ASP A 225 -9.90 34.41 6.36
CA ASP A 225 -8.88 34.12 5.34
C ASP A 225 -8.34 32.69 5.51
N LEU A 226 -8.71 31.82 4.60
CA LEU A 226 -8.42 30.38 4.64
C LEU A 226 -7.58 29.97 3.44
N PHE A 227 -6.67 29.04 3.66
CA PHE A 227 -5.91 28.38 2.60
C PHE A 227 -6.36 26.92 2.48
N ILE A 228 -7.28 26.64 1.55
CA ILE A 228 -7.91 25.33 1.40
C ILE A 228 -7.18 24.56 0.28
N VAL A 229 -6.74 23.34 0.57
CA VAL A 229 -5.95 22.50 -0.35
C VAL A 229 -6.64 21.18 -0.62
N ASP A 230 -6.89 20.91 -1.90
CA ASP A 230 -7.36 19.61 -2.41
C ASP A 230 -6.15 18.69 -2.68
N LEU A 231 -6.04 17.66 -1.87
CA LEU A 231 -4.99 16.63 -1.97
C LEU A 231 -5.47 15.35 -2.67
N ARG A 232 -6.64 15.38 -3.35
CA ARG A 232 -7.17 14.20 -4.02
C ARG A 232 -6.25 13.73 -5.14
N HIS A 233 -6.13 12.40 -5.23
CA HIS A 233 -5.43 11.78 -6.35
C HIS A 233 -6.18 12.05 -7.67
N PRO A 234 -5.49 12.14 -8.85
CA PRO A 234 -6.17 12.29 -10.14
C PRO A 234 -7.29 11.30 -10.38
N LEU A 235 -7.12 10.03 -10.02
CA LEU A 235 -8.15 8.99 -10.15
C LEU A 235 -9.41 9.24 -9.29
N ASP A 236 -9.27 9.91 -8.16
CA ASP A 236 -10.38 10.27 -7.29
C ASP A 236 -11.01 11.61 -7.68
N TYR A 237 -10.25 12.45 -8.36
CA TYR A 237 -10.69 13.76 -8.83
C TYR A 237 -11.44 13.65 -10.16
N LEU A 238 -10.96 12.87 -11.13
CA LEU A 238 -11.54 12.78 -12.46
C LEU A 238 -13.04 12.39 -12.51
N PRO A 239 -13.54 11.47 -11.63
CA PRO A 239 -14.96 11.15 -11.60
C PRO A 239 -15.86 12.27 -11.08
N ASP A 240 -15.35 13.16 -10.24
CA ASP A 240 -16.04 14.35 -9.73
C ASP A 240 -15.06 15.53 -9.64
N PRO A 241 -14.92 16.34 -10.69
CA PRO A 241 -13.91 17.40 -10.77
C PRO A 241 -14.28 18.67 -9.96
N ARG A 242 -15.39 18.63 -9.21
CA ARG A 242 -15.77 19.74 -8.33
C ARG A 242 -14.87 19.77 -7.10
N THR A 243 -14.69 20.96 -6.54
CA THR A 243 -13.86 21.22 -5.35
C THR A 243 -14.63 22.03 -4.32
N LEU A 244 -14.10 22.13 -3.11
CA LEU A 244 -14.59 23.09 -2.14
C LEU A 244 -14.32 24.53 -2.67
N PRO A 245 -15.20 25.50 -2.38
CA PRO A 245 -14.99 26.88 -2.81
C PRO A 245 -13.64 27.43 -2.33
N GLY A 246 -12.88 28.05 -3.23
CA GLY A 246 -11.56 28.61 -2.94
C GLY A 246 -10.44 27.57 -2.73
N ALA A 247 -10.69 26.29 -2.96
CA ALA A 247 -9.67 25.26 -2.84
C ALA A 247 -8.67 25.30 -3.99
N ILE A 248 -7.39 25.12 -3.66
CA ILE A 248 -6.30 24.93 -4.63
C ILE A 248 -5.98 23.46 -4.68
N ARG A 249 -5.83 22.92 -5.87
CA ARG A 249 -5.48 21.52 -6.05
C ARG A 249 -3.96 21.37 -6.15
N VAL A 250 -3.39 20.60 -5.21
CA VAL A 250 -1.94 20.32 -5.17
C VAL A 250 -1.73 18.86 -4.76
N LEU A 251 -0.82 18.16 -5.43
CA LEU A 251 -0.49 16.79 -5.03
C LEU A 251 0.25 16.78 -3.69
N PRO A 252 0.02 15.78 -2.81
CA PRO A 252 0.63 15.72 -1.47
C PRO A 252 2.16 15.79 -1.46
N ASP A 253 2.84 15.27 -2.50
CA ASP A 253 4.30 15.31 -2.61
C ASP A 253 4.82 16.65 -3.09
N GLU A 254 4.02 17.37 -3.86
CA GLU A 254 4.35 18.73 -4.35
C GLU A 254 4.20 19.76 -3.26
N ILE A 255 3.13 19.69 -2.47
CA ILE A 255 2.88 20.64 -1.41
C ILE A 255 3.99 20.62 -0.35
N MET A 256 4.57 19.45 -0.08
CA MET A 256 5.70 19.34 0.85
C MET A 256 7.00 19.93 0.28
N LYS A 257 7.24 19.80 -1.02
CA LYS A 257 8.37 20.45 -1.70
C LYS A 257 8.23 21.97 -1.69
N ARG A 258 7.00 22.45 -1.75
CA ARG A 258 6.62 23.88 -1.77
C ARG A 258 6.19 24.40 -0.40
N SER A 259 6.56 23.73 0.68
CA SER A 259 6.18 24.11 2.06
C SER A 259 6.58 25.54 2.47
N LYS A 260 7.57 26.14 1.80
CA LYS A 260 7.98 27.55 2.00
C LYS A 260 6.98 28.56 1.43
N GLU A 261 6.15 28.15 0.48
CA GLU A 261 5.16 28.99 -0.20
C GLU A 261 3.80 28.99 0.52
N ILE A 262 3.63 28.09 1.52
CA ILE A 262 2.39 27.99 2.27
C ILE A 262 2.31 29.12 3.30
N PRO A 263 1.22 29.90 3.33
CA PRO A 263 1.06 30.99 4.27
C PRO A 263 1.08 30.46 5.72
N ARG A 264 1.84 31.12 6.59
CA ARG A 264 1.96 30.72 8.00
C ARG A 264 0.99 31.47 8.92
N ASP A 265 0.45 32.55 8.42
CA ASP A 265 -0.51 33.46 9.09
C ASP A 265 -1.97 33.02 8.90
N LYS A 266 -2.26 32.23 7.86
CA LYS A 266 -3.60 31.72 7.53
C LYS A 266 -3.91 30.35 8.13
N ASP A 267 -5.18 30.04 8.31
CA ASP A 267 -5.63 28.69 8.64
C ASP A 267 -5.58 27.82 7.37
N VAL A 268 -4.78 26.77 7.40
CA VAL A 268 -4.61 25.82 6.29
C VAL A 268 -5.54 24.63 6.50
N VAL A 269 -6.44 24.38 5.56
CA VAL A 269 -7.37 23.25 5.57
C VAL A 269 -7.00 22.28 4.47
N LEU A 270 -6.78 21.03 4.83
CA LEU A 270 -6.40 19.98 3.90
C LEU A 270 -7.53 18.95 3.77
N TYR A 271 -7.88 18.55 2.56
CA TYR A 271 -8.82 17.45 2.37
C TYR A 271 -8.40 16.46 1.28
N CYS A 272 -8.89 15.23 1.37
CA CYS A 272 -8.70 14.14 0.42
C CYS A 272 -9.96 13.28 0.35
N THR A 273 -9.96 12.21 -0.45
CA THR A 273 -11.01 11.18 -0.49
C THR A 273 -10.65 9.92 0.30
N CYS A 274 -9.48 9.91 0.96
CA CYS A 274 -8.99 8.71 1.63
C CYS A 274 -9.79 8.37 2.89
N PRO A 275 -10.05 7.08 3.17
CA PRO A 275 -10.65 6.64 4.42
C PRO A 275 -9.86 7.17 5.62
N SER A 276 -10.59 7.73 6.61
CA SER A 276 -10.01 8.28 7.84
C SER A 276 -8.99 9.42 7.63
N GLU A 277 -9.12 10.16 6.52
CA GLU A 277 -8.30 11.34 6.16
C GLU A 277 -6.78 11.08 6.24
N GLN A 278 -6.34 9.89 5.86
CA GLN A 278 -4.95 9.47 6.03
C GLN A 278 -3.96 10.38 5.31
N THR A 279 -4.26 10.78 4.07
CA THR A 279 -3.38 11.65 3.29
C THR A 279 -3.34 13.07 3.85
N SER A 280 -4.50 13.70 4.05
CA SER A 280 -4.57 15.05 4.61
C SER A 280 -4.01 15.11 6.03
N GLY A 281 -4.26 14.07 6.86
CA GLY A 281 -3.69 13.95 8.19
C GLY A 281 -2.17 13.79 8.18
N ARG A 282 -1.61 13.00 7.27
CA ARG A 282 -0.15 12.84 7.12
C ARG A 282 0.50 14.13 6.70
N VAL A 283 -0.04 14.79 5.67
CA VAL A 283 0.48 16.07 5.19
C VAL A 283 0.38 17.12 6.29
N ALA A 284 -0.73 17.18 7.05
CA ALA A 284 -0.86 18.09 8.18
C ALA A 284 0.22 17.87 9.25
N LEU A 285 0.52 16.61 9.59
CA LEU A 285 1.59 16.29 10.55
C LEU A 285 2.99 16.65 10.01
N GLN A 286 3.23 16.47 8.71
CA GLN A 286 4.49 16.88 8.07
C GLN A 286 4.64 18.40 8.06
N MET A 287 3.56 19.13 7.73
CA MET A 287 3.54 20.60 7.78
C MET A 287 3.80 21.14 9.19
N ARG A 288 3.21 20.53 10.23
CA ARG A 288 3.48 20.91 11.62
C ARG A 288 4.96 20.73 11.98
N LYS A 289 5.58 19.64 11.52
CA LYS A 289 7.04 19.43 11.69
C LYS A 289 7.88 20.46 10.95
N ALA A 290 7.36 21.01 9.85
CA ALA A 290 7.99 22.09 9.07
C ALA A 290 7.68 23.50 9.63
N GLY A 291 7.01 23.60 10.80
CA GLY A 291 6.70 24.85 11.48
C GLY A 291 5.39 25.52 11.03
N ILE A 292 4.54 24.82 10.28
CA ILE A 292 3.20 25.28 9.90
C ILE A 292 2.18 24.68 10.88
N TYR A 293 1.85 25.40 11.93
CA TYR A 293 1.04 24.87 13.04
C TYR A 293 -0.47 25.00 12.82
N ARG A 294 -0.91 26.02 12.05
CA ARG A 294 -2.32 26.30 11.78
C ARG A 294 -2.87 25.44 10.65
N VAL A 295 -2.60 24.14 10.68
CA VAL A 295 -3.03 23.18 9.66
C VAL A 295 -3.93 22.13 10.26
N ARG A 296 -5.11 21.94 9.65
CA ARG A 296 -6.13 21.00 10.08
C ARG A 296 -6.67 20.17 8.91
N PRO A 297 -6.73 18.83 9.02
CA PRO A 297 -7.42 18.00 8.04
C PRO A 297 -8.93 18.12 8.20
N LEU A 298 -9.67 18.17 7.09
CA LEU A 298 -11.12 18.21 7.06
C LEU A 298 -11.70 16.82 7.36
N ARG A 299 -12.59 16.72 8.35
CA ARG A 299 -13.25 15.48 8.73
C ARG A 299 -14.15 14.96 7.61
N GLY A 300 -13.94 13.66 7.24
CA GLY A 300 -14.62 13.04 6.11
C GLY A 300 -14.13 13.50 4.74
N GLY A 301 -13.19 14.48 4.69
CA GLY A 301 -12.61 14.98 3.45
C GLY A 301 -13.65 15.49 2.45
N PHE A 302 -13.44 15.25 1.17
CA PHE A 302 -14.33 15.65 0.09
C PHE A 302 -15.72 15.00 0.21
N GLU A 303 -15.75 13.70 0.49
CA GLU A 303 -17.02 12.97 0.63
C GLU A 303 -17.82 13.49 1.81
N GLY A 304 -17.18 13.73 2.96
CA GLY A 304 -17.83 14.29 4.12
C GLY A 304 -18.43 15.68 3.91
N TRP A 305 -17.84 16.48 3.04
CA TRP A 305 -18.37 17.76 2.61
C TRP A 305 -19.56 17.61 1.66
N ARG A 306 -19.39 16.80 0.61
CA ARG A 306 -20.40 16.54 -0.42
C ARG A 306 -21.68 15.90 0.18
N ASP A 307 -21.53 14.87 1.02
CA ASP A 307 -22.65 14.11 1.58
C ASP A 307 -23.52 14.94 2.54
N ARG A 308 -23.00 16.09 3.00
CA ARG A 308 -23.76 17.10 3.77
C ARG A 308 -24.44 18.13 2.88
N GLY A 309 -24.35 18.00 1.57
CA GLY A 309 -24.94 18.95 0.63
C GLY A 309 -24.31 20.34 0.65
N LEU A 310 -23.06 20.46 1.16
CA LEU A 310 -22.35 21.73 1.24
C LEU A 310 -21.88 22.18 -0.14
N PRO A 311 -21.66 23.50 -0.37
CA PRO A 311 -21.36 24.04 -1.69
C PRO A 311 -20.11 23.44 -2.33
N LEU A 312 -20.21 23.06 -3.60
CA LEU A 312 -19.12 22.62 -4.44
C LEU A 312 -19.06 23.52 -5.68
N VAL A 313 -17.86 23.75 -6.16
CA VAL A 313 -17.59 24.56 -7.36
C VAL A 313 -16.78 23.76 -8.37
N ASP A 314 -16.96 24.05 -9.65
CA ASP A 314 -16.09 23.50 -10.68
C ASP A 314 -14.67 24.07 -10.48
N TYR A 315 -13.68 23.19 -10.59
CA TYR A 315 -12.30 23.62 -10.41
C TYR A 315 -11.83 24.44 -11.60
N VAL A 316 -11.53 25.71 -11.34
CA VAL A 316 -10.85 26.58 -12.30
C VAL A 316 -9.40 26.72 -11.83
N PRO A 317 -8.41 26.22 -12.60
CA PRO A 317 -7.01 26.38 -12.23
C PRO A 317 -6.71 27.88 -12.08
N PRO A 318 -6.10 28.32 -10.97
CA PRO A 318 -5.69 29.71 -10.87
C PRO A 318 -4.75 30.08 -12.01
N ALA A 319 -4.94 31.24 -12.62
CA ALA A 319 -4.14 31.72 -13.75
C ALA A 319 -2.63 31.73 -13.47
N ALA A 320 -2.23 31.80 -12.19
CA ALA A 320 -0.84 31.72 -11.73
C ALA A 320 -0.24 30.32 -11.77
N LEU A 321 -1.05 29.25 -11.84
CA LEU A 321 -0.56 27.85 -12.00
C LEU A 321 -0.27 27.48 -13.46
N VAL A 322 -0.68 28.33 -14.41
CA VAL A 322 -0.28 28.21 -15.84
C VAL A 322 1.21 28.56 -15.99
N ASN A 323 1.81 29.24 -15.01
CA ASN A 323 3.24 29.51 -14.93
C ASN A 323 3.85 28.56 -13.88
N GLU A 324 4.55 27.54 -14.30
CA GLU A 324 4.93 26.29 -13.61
C GLU A 324 5.65 26.37 -12.24
N ASN A 325 5.75 27.54 -11.58
CA ASN A 325 6.67 27.69 -10.45
C ASN A 325 6.16 28.31 -9.14
N ARG A 326 4.90 28.75 -9.01
CA ARG A 326 4.41 29.35 -7.75
C ARG A 326 3.01 28.89 -7.36
N LEU A 327 2.78 28.66 -6.04
CA LEU A 327 1.42 28.56 -5.50
C LEU A 327 0.77 29.94 -5.57
N PRO A 328 -0.51 30.04 -6.01
CA PRO A 328 -1.21 31.33 -6.02
C PRO A 328 -1.46 31.79 -4.59
N ASP A 329 -1.38 33.10 -4.38
CA ASP A 329 -1.93 33.72 -3.18
C ASP A 329 -3.43 33.37 -3.12
N ALA A 330 -3.89 32.85 -1.98
CA ALA A 330 -5.30 32.50 -1.81
C ALA A 330 -6.14 33.76 -2.02
N ALA A 331 -6.88 33.80 -3.12
CA ALA A 331 -7.85 34.85 -3.34
C ALA A 331 -8.92 34.77 -2.24
N PRO A 332 -9.37 35.92 -1.69
CA PRO A 332 -10.44 35.92 -0.71
C PRO A 332 -11.69 35.25 -1.30
N VAL A 333 -12.27 34.32 -0.58
CA VAL A 333 -13.48 33.58 -0.99
C VAL A 333 -14.61 34.59 -1.18
N ARG A 334 -14.85 35.02 -2.41
CA ARG A 334 -16.07 35.75 -2.76
C ARG A 334 -17.15 34.70 -3.03
N ILE A 335 -18.03 34.50 -2.08
CA ILE A 335 -19.25 33.74 -2.30
C ILE A 335 -20.08 34.59 -3.27
N ALA A 336 -20.25 34.11 -4.49
CA ALA A 336 -21.25 34.67 -5.39
C ALA A 336 -22.62 34.34 -4.79
N THR A 337 -23.24 35.30 -4.11
CA THR A 337 -24.65 35.25 -3.80
C THR A 337 -25.38 35.30 -5.12
N GLN A 338 -25.89 34.17 -5.58
CA GLN A 338 -26.87 34.15 -6.67
C GLN A 338 -28.20 34.72 -6.16
N PRO A 339 -28.91 35.51 -7.01
CA PRO A 339 -30.18 36.12 -6.70
C PRO A 339 -31.29 35.11 -6.53
#